data_171ab6df69b6199749e8c6711071a6a6
#
_entry.id   171ab6df69b6199749e8c6711071a6a6
#
_cell.length_a   1.000
_cell.length_b   1.000
_cell.length_c   1.000
_cell.angle_alpha   90.00
_cell.angle_beta   90.00
_cell.angle_gamma   90.00
#
_symmetry.space_group_name_H-M   'P 1'
#
loop_
_entity.id
_entity.type
_entity.pdbx_description
1 polymer ?
#
loop_
_entity_poly.entity_id
_entity_poly.type
_entity_poly.pdbx_seq_one_letter_code
_entity_poly.pdbx_strand_id
1 'polypeptide(L)'
;MQLSYTAYGTTGPAVVFLHGLMGRGRNFLTAAKALEDEYRCFLVDLPNHGSSPWTEDFDYEDMGQAVIEFIENVVLPETGEDSVVLLGHSMGAKTAMVAALRKPQLFTALIVEDMSPVSSEDSNFVPLLSALAGLDLEALSSRSQADAELEEAGVSDPTVRGFLLQNLRRSDSGFEFQANVKMLNSAVGDINAFPDFTGTAYDGPVLWMGGAKSNYIKDEHDEPMRALFPRAHKVMVKDAGHWVHSEKPEEFLAVLRGFLKQTADK
;
A
#
# COMPACT_ATOMS: atom_id res chain seq x y z
N MET A 1 9.48 -3.52 15.14
CA MET A 1 8.03 -3.89 15.27
C MET A 1 7.76 -5.15 14.48
N GLN A 2 6.94 -6.10 14.98
CA GLN A 2 6.59 -7.31 14.22
C GLN A 2 5.31 -7.08 13.41
N LEU A 3 5.44 -7.05 12.09
CA LEU A 3 4.30 -6.89 11.18
C LEU A 3 3.58 -8.22 10.95
N SER A 4 2.26 -8.17 10.82
CA SER A 4 1.44 -9.32 10.42
C SER A 4 1.49 -9.50 8.92
N TYR A 5 1.51 -10.75 8.45
CA TYR A 5 1.55 -11.07 7.04
C TYR A 5 0.88 -12.41 6.72
N THR A 6 0.65 -12.63 5.44
CA THR A 6 0.27 -13.94 4.89
C THR A 6 1.15 -14.22 3.68
N ALA A 7 1.72 -15.43 3.60
CA ALA A 7 2.58 -15.84 2.48
C ALA A 7 1.83 -16.77 1.51
N TYR A 8 2.14 -16.64 0.22
CA TYR A 8 1.67 -17.49 -0.88
C TYR A 8 2.85 -17.86 -1.78
N GLY A 9 2.86 -19.10 -2.27
CA GLY A 9 3.98 -19.65 -3.02
C GLY A 9 5.10 -20.14 -2.10
N THR A 10 5.86 -21.11 -2.58
CA THR A 10 6.95 -21.77 -1.82
C THR A 10 8.29 -21.72 -2.54
N THR A 11 8.30 -21.27 -3.79
CA THR A 11 9.48 -21.26 -4.67
C THR A 11 9.60 -19.91 -5.40
N GLY A 12 10.76 -19.64 -5.96
CA GLY A 12 11.02 -18.42 -6.74
C GLY A 12 11.34 -17.19 -5.89
N PRO A 13 11.62 -16.06 -6.53
CA PRO A 13 11.98 -14.81 -5.86
C PRO A 13 10.88 -14.26 -4.96
N ALA A 14 11.28 -13.60 -3.87
CA ALA A 14 10.36 -12.99 -2.93
C ALA A 14 9.80 -11.66 -3.44
N VAL A 15 8.48 -11.49 -3.34
CA VAL A 15 7.76 -10.25 -3.62
C VAL A 15 6.97 -9.86 -2.38
N VAL A 16 7.26 -8.69 -1.82
CA VAL A 16 6.58 -8.12 -0.65
C VAL A 16 5.58 -7.08 -1.11
N PHE A 17 4.33 -7.20 -0.67
CA PHE A 17 3.21 -6.34 -1.05
C PHE A 17 2.77 -5.47 0.11
N LEU A 18 2.74 -4.16 -0.11
CA LEU A 18 2.31 -3.14 0.85
C LEU A 18 1.05 -2.44 0.37
N HIS A 19 -0.02 -2.53 1.13
CA HIS A 19 -1.33 -1.97 0.80
C HIS A 19 -1.41 -0.45 1.04
N GLY A 20 -2.42 0.20 0.49
CA GLY A 20 -2.75 1.61 0.72
C GLY A 20 -3.49 1.86 2.04
N LEU A 21 -3.75 3.15 2.31
CA LEU A 21 -4.51 3.60 3.48
C LEU A 21 -5.86 2.89 3.57
N MET A 22 -6.24 2.46 4.77
CA MET A 22 -7.43 1.66 5.09
C MET A 22 -7.47 0.28 4.40
N GLY A 23 -6.38 -0.11 3.73
CA GLY A 23 -6.20 -1.43 3.16
C GLY A 23 -5.66 -2.45 4.16
N ARG A 24 -5.31 -3.62 3.64
CA ARG A 24 -4.61 -4.71 4.34
C ARG A 24 -3.93 -5.61 3.32
N GLY A 25 -2.98 -6.43 3.73
CA GLY A 25 -2.24 -7.31 2.83
C GLY A 25 -3.14 -8.14 1.90
N ARG A 26 -4.29 -8.59 2.40
CA ARG A 26 -5.27 -9.36 1.62
C ARG A 26 -5.83 -8.63 0.38
N ASN A 27 -5.68 -7.33 0.25
CA ASN A 27 -6.08 -6.61 -0.96
C ASN A 27 -5.32 -7.10 -2.20
N PHE A 28 -4.11 -7.64 -2.02
CA PHE A 28 -3.32 -8.24 -3.09
C PHE A 28 -3.49 -9.76 -3.25
N LEU A 29 -4.50 -10.38 -2.61
CA LEU A 29 -4.69 -11.83 -2.66
C LEU A 29 -4.81 -12.39 -4.08
N THR A 30 -5.54 -11.69 -4.96
CA THR A 30 -5.71 -12.12 -6.37
C THR A 30 -4.37 -12.12 -7.10
N ALA A 31 -3.55 -11.08 -6.88
CA ALA A 31 -2.22 -11.00 -7.48
C ALA A 31 -1.29 -12.09 -6.93
N ALA A 32 -1.26 -12.28 -5.62
CA ALA A 32 -0.42 -13.29 -4.98
C ALA A 32 -0.76 -14.71 -5.48
N LYS A 33 -2.04 -15.06 -5.53
CA LYS A 33 -2.48 -16.36 -6.06
C LYS A 33 -2.15 -16.56 -7.54
N ALA A 34 -2.18 -15.50 -8.33
CA ALA A 34 -1.77 -15.59 -9.73
C ALA A 34 -0.26 -15.77 -9.91
N LEU A 35 0.55 -15.41 -8.90
CA LEU A 35 2.02 -15.46 -8.94
C LEU A 35 2.60 -16.63 -8.14
N GLU A 36 1.83 -17.33 -7.31
CA GLU A 36 2.31 -18.30 -6.31
C GLU A 36 3.09 -19.49 -6.85
N ASP A 37 2.93 -19.81 -8.13
CA ASP A 37 3.68 -20.88 -8.80
C ASP A 37 5.11 -20.43 -9.21
N GLU A 38 5.34 -19.10 -9.34
CA GLU A 38 6.60 -18.54 -9.84
C GLU A 38 7.34 -17.69 -8.78
N TYR A 39 6.62 -17.18 -7.77
CA TYR A 39 7.13 -16.24 -6.75
C TYR A 39 6.62 -16.57 -5.36
N ARG A 40 7.42 -16.20 -4.34
CA ARG A 40 6.97 -16.19 -2.94
C ARG A 40 6.43 -14.82 -2.58
N CYS A 41 5.13 -14.71 -2.42
CA CYS A 41 4.41 -13.46 -2.21
C CYS A 41 4.11 -13.26 -0.72
N PHE A 42 4.60 -12.17 -0.13
CA PHE A 42 4.35 -11.78 1.26
C PHE A 42 3.39 -10.60 1.29
N LEU A 43 2.16 -10.83 1.72
CA LEU A 43 1.11 -9.81 1.84
C LEU A 43 1.12 -9.25 3.25
N VAL A 44 1.65 -8.05 3.43
CA VAL A 44 1.92 -7.45 4.74
C VAL A 44 0.79 -6.51 5.14
N ASP A 45 0.34 -6.61 6.39
CA ASP A 45 -0.44 -5.56 7.03
C ASP A 45 0.53 -4.49 7.57
N LEU A 46 0.44 -3.26 7.07
CA LEU A 46 1.27 -2.15 7.54
C LEU A 46 0.90 -1.72 8.96
N PRO A 47 1.78 -1.00 9.70
CA PRO A 47 1.45 -0.44 11.00
C PRO A 47 0.09 0.28 10.99
N ASN A 48 -0.67 0.17 12.07
CA ASN A 48 -2.00 0.74 12.22
C ASN A 48 -3.12 0.12 11.35
N HIS A 49 -2.84 -0.98 10.65
CA HIS A 49 -3.78 -1.66 9.77
C HIS A 49 -3.83 -3.17 10.03
N GLY A 50 -4.97 -3.77 9.71
CA GLY A 50 -5.16 -5.21 9.76
C GLY A 50 -4.87 -5.81 11.13
N SER A 51 -3.93 -6.75 11.19
CA SER A 51 -3.50 -7.41 12.42
C SER A 51 -2.12 -6.94 12.92
N SER A 52 -1.54 -5.94 12.26
CA SER A 52 -0.28 -5.34 12.70
C SER A 52 -0.46 -4.38 13.88
N PRO A 53 0.59 -4.15 14.68
CA PRO A 53 0.52 -3.27 15.85
C PRO A 53 0.11 -1.83 15.50
N TRP A 54 -0.55 -1.19 16.45
CA TRP A 54 -0.87 0.23 16.38
C TRP A 54 0.25 1.06 17.01
N THR A 55 0.45 2.27 16.46
CA THR A 55 1.37 3.29 16.97
C THR A 55 0.59 4.52 17.43
N GLU A 56 1.23 5.38 18.22
CA GLU A 56 0.63 6.64 18.66
C GLU A 56 0.67 7.70 17.56
N ASP A 57 1.71 7.67 16.73
CA ASP A 57 1.97 8.63 15.66
C ASP A 57 2.11 7.92 14.30
N PHE A 58 1.98 8.69 13.22
CA PHE A 58 2.21 8.26 11.85
C PHE A 58 3.48 8.93 11.30
N ASP A 59 4.41 8.12 10.83
CA ASP A 59 5.64 8.58 10.18
C ASP A 59 6.06 7.60 9.09
N TYR A 60 6.38 8.10 7.88
CA TYR A 60 6.82 7.26 6.77
C TYR A 60 8.20 6.66 6.97
N GLU A 61 9.10 7.34 7.70
CA GLU A 61 10.43 6.80 7.98
C GLU A 61 10.33 5.62 8.93
N ASP A 62 9.48 5.71 9.97
CA ASP A 62 9.20 4.62 10.89
C ASP A 62 8.49 3.46 10.20
N MET A 63 7.54 3.74 9.31
CA MET A 63 6.88 2.71 8.50
C MET A 63 7.87 2.02 7.55
N GLY A 64 8.72 2.78 6.88
CA GLY A 64 9.80 2.23 6.04
C GLY A 64 10.77 1.38 6.82
N GLN A 65 11.15 1.82 8.04
CA GLN A 65 12.00 1.05 8.94
C GLN A 65 11.34 -0.26 9.39
N ALA A 66 10.05 -0.23 9.72
CA ALA A 66 9.30 -1.44 10.09
C ALA A 66 9.25 -2.47 8.94
N VAL A 67 9.11 -2.01 7.69
CA VAL A 67 9.16 -2.88 6.50
C VAL A 67 10.56 -3.44 6.29
N ILE A 68 11.61 -2.64 6.43
CA ILE A 68 13.01 -3.10 6.36
C ILE A 68 13.26 -4.20 7.40
N GLU A 69 12.89 -3.97 8.66
CA GLU A 69 13.03 -4.95 9.75
C GLU A 69 12.25 -6.24 9.48
N PHE A 70 11.03 -6.13 8.94
CA PHE A 70 10.24 -7.30 8.54
C PHE A 70 10.95 -8.12 7.46
N ILE A 71 11.48 -7.47 6.43
CA ILE A 71 12.20 -8.16 5.36
C ILE A 71 13.45 -8.85 5.91
N GLU A 72 14.27 -8.15 6.69
CA GLU A 72 15.51 -8.69 7.25
C GLU A 72 15.32 -9.83 8.25
N ASN A 73 14.28 -9.72 9.09
CA ASN A 73 14.08 -10.66 10.20
C ASN A 73 13.12 -11.81 9.85
N VAL A 74 12.32 -11.67 8.79
CA VAL A 74 11.32 -12.66 8.39
C VAL A 74 11.56 -13.15 6.97
N VAL A 75 11.49 -12.26 5.96
CA VAL A 75 11.49 -12.68 4.56
C VAL A 75 12.80 -13.30 4.15
N LEU A 76 13.94 -12.64 4.40
CA LEU A 76 15.25 -13.14 4.00
C LEU A 76 15.61 -14.48 4.69
N PRO A 77 15.39 -14.65 6.02
CA PRO A 77 15.61 -15.95 6.66
C PRO A 77 14.70 -17.07 6.13
N GLU A 78 13.43 -16.77 5.80
CA GLU A 78 12.50 -17.76 5.26
C GLU A 78 12.83 -18.17 3.83
N THR A 79 13.38 -17.24 3.04
CA THR A 79 13.64 -17.45 1.62
C THR A 79 15.07 -17.85 1.29
N GLY A 80 16.03 -17.47 2.13
CA GLY A 80 17.45 -17.63 1.88
C GLY A 80 18.00 -16.66 0.82
N GLU A 81 17.27 -15.58 0.52
CA GLU A 81 17.65 -14.54 -0.43
C GLU A 81 18.36 -13.37 0.28
N ASP A 82 19.11 -12.57 -0.46
CA ASP A 82 19.80 -11.38 0.04
C ASP A 82 19.00 -10.09 -0.21
N SER A 83 18.00 -10.15 -1.08
CA SER A 83 17.16 -9.01 -1.47
C SER A 83 15.80 -9.48 -2.01
N VAL A 84 14.82 -8.56 -2.06
CA VAL A 84 13.44 -8.84 -2.46
C VAL A 84 12.96 -7.85 -3.50
N VAL A 85 11.86 -8.18 -4.18
CA VAL A 85 11.06 -7.19 -4.90
C VAL A 85 10.04 -6.58 -3.93
N LEU A 86 9.94 -5.25 -3.91
CA LEU A 86 8.98 -4.53 -3.07
C LEU A 86 7.92 -3.85 -3.94
N LEU A 87 6.65 -4.13 -3.66
CA LEU A 87 5.52 -3.48 -4.29
C LEU A 87 4.72 -2.72 -3.24
N GLY A 88 4.42 -1.46 -3.49
CA GLY A 88 3.53 -0.67 -2.66
C GLY A 88 2.46 0.04 -3.48
N HIS A 89 1.25 0.12 -2.92
CA HIS A 89 0.13 0.90 -3.46
C HIS A 89 -0.15 2.11 -2.58
N SER A 90 -0.31 3.30 -3.17
CA SER A 90 -0.75 4.51 -2.46
C SER A 90 0.14 4.84 -1.25
N MET A 91 -0.37 4.88 -0.01
CA MET A 91 0.39 4.99 1.24
C MET A 91 1.51 3.93 1.32
N GLY A 92 1.21 2.69 0.96
CA GLY A 92 2.21 1.61 0.90
C GLY A 92 3.28 1.86 -0.15
N ALA A 93 2.98 2.59 -1.24
CA ALA A 93 3.97 2.99 -2.23
C ALA A 93 4.92 4.07 -1.69
N LYS A 94 4.43 5.05 -0.92
CA LYS A 94 5.30 6.00 -0.20
C LYS A 94 6.20 5.26 0.80
N THR A 95 5.63 4.34 1.58
CA THR A 95 6.41 3.48 2.50
C THR A 95 7.49 2.68 1.77
N ALA A 96 7.15 2.09 0.61
CA ALA A 96 8.09 1.33 -0.21
C ALA A 96 9.21 2.20 -0.79
N MET A 97 8.88 3.40 -1.25
CA MET A 97 9.87 4.38 -1.73
C MET A 97 10.83 4.78 -0.61
N VAL A 98 10.33 5.08 0.59
CA VAL A 98 11.16 5.41 1.76
C VAL A 98 12.07 4.25 2.13
N ALA A 99 11.56 3.02 2.19
CA ALA A 99 12.37 1.84 2.47
C ALA A 99 13.50 1.64 1.44
N ALA A 100 13.19 1.81 0.14
CA ALA A 100 14.17 1.68 -0.94
C ALA A 100 15.25 2.78 -0.91
N LEU A 101 14.90 4.01 -0.56
CA LEU A 101 15.86 5.11 -0.42
C LEU A 101 16.76 4.95 0.80
N ARG A 102 16.24 4.38 1.90
CA ARG A 102 17.01 4.15 3.13
C ARG A 102 17.95 2.94 3.05
N LYS A 103 17.54 1.88 2.36
CA LYS A 103 18.29 0.63 2.30
C LYS A 103 18.25 -0.01 0.90
N PRO A 104 18.82 0.68 -0.11
CA PRO A 104 18.66 0.30 -1.52
C PRO A 104 19.13 -1.13 -1.85
N GLN A 105 20.15 -1.63 -1.15
CA GLN A 105 20.69 -2.97 -1.39
C GLN A 105 19.73 -4.11 -1.02
N LEU A 106 18.68 -3.82 -0.26
CA LEU A 106 17.68 -4.81 0.16
C LEU A 106 16.65 -5.12 -0.95
N PHE A 107 16.65 -4.32 -2.02
CA PHE A 107 15.63 -4.39 -3.05
C PHE A 107 16.20 -4.66 -4.44
N THR A 108 15.84 -5.81 -5.01
CA THR A 108 16.14 -6.16 -6.42
C THR A 108 15.40 -5.23 -7.38
N ALA A 109 14.17 -4.87 -7.03
CA ALA A 109 13.34 -3.95 -7.79
C ALA A 109 12.24 -3.33 -6.91
N LEU A 110 11.70 -2.20 -7.35
CA LEU A 110 10.61 -1.49 -6.70
C LEU A 110 9.43 -1.34 -7.67
N ILE A 111 8.22 -1.58 -7.19
CA ILE A 111 6.97 -1.27 -7.89
C ILE A 111 6.20 -0.24 -7.07
N VAL A 112 5.95 0.92 -7.67
CA VAL A 112 5.19 2.04 -7.12
C VAL A 112 3.84 2.09 -7.84
N GLU A 113 2.78 1.64 -7.16
CA GLU A 113 1.44 1.63 -7.73
C GLU A 113 0.67 2.87 -7.30
N ASP A 114 0.33 3.68 -8.27
CA ASP A 114 -0.53 4.87 -8.27
C ASP A 114 -0.23 5.87 -7.15
N MET A 115 1.03 6.25 -7.05
CA MET A 115 1.55 7.26 -6.13
C MET A 115 2.82 7.91 -6.67
N SER A 116 3.19 9.05 -6.09
CA SER A 116 4.40 9.80 -6.41
C SER A 116 5.11 10.28 -5.14
N PRO A 117 6.43 10.54 -5.17
CA PRO A 117 7.21 10.98 -4.01
C PRO A 117 7.08 12.50 -3.78
N VAL A 118 5.83 12.95 -3.67
CA VAL A 118 5.52 14.36 -3.41
C VAL A 118 4.52 14.49 -2.27
N SER A 119 4.60 15.59 -1.54
CA SER A 119 3.56 16.00 -0.60
C SER A 119 2.37 16.59 -1.37
N SER A 120 1.15 16.35 -0.91
CA SER A 120 -0.08 16.88 -1.47
C SER A 120 -0.90 17.57 -0.40
N GLU A 121 -1.43 18.73 -0.72
CA GLU A 121 -2.41 19.42 0.15
C GLU A 121 -3.83 18.85 -0.08
N ASP A 122 -4.09 18.28 -1.25
CA ASP A 122 -5.37 17.70 -1.62
C ASP A 122 -5.44 16.23 -1.21
N SER A 123 -6.38 15.91 -0.33
CA SER A 123 -6.67 14.53 0.03
C SER A 123 -8.15 14.22 -0.10
N ASN A 124 -8.48 13.37 -1.07
CA ASN A 124 -9.82 12.79 -1.18
C ASN A 124 -10.15 11.86 0.00
N PHE A 125 -9.14 11.48 0.80
CA PHE A 125 -9.33 10.60 1.96
C PHE A 125 -9.76 11.32 3.24
N VAL A 126 -9.55 12.63 3.37
CA VAL A 126 -9.97 13.39 4.57
C VAL A 126 -11.46 13.20 4.88
N PRO A 127 -12.39 13.45 3.95
CA PRO A 127 -13.82 13.24 4.21
C PRO A 127 -14.14 11.77 4.52
N LEU A 128 -13.48 10.83 3.85
CA LEU A 128 -13.71 9.40 4.03
C LEU A 128 -13.28 8.91 5.41
N LEU A 129 -12.07 9.31 5.86
CA LEU A 129 -11.58 8.98 7.20
C LEU A 129 -12.41 9.64 8.29
N SER A 130 -12.81 10.90 8.10
CA SER A 130 -13.66 11.61 9.05
C SER A 130 -15.03 10.95 9.19
N ALA A 131 -15.66 10.55 8.08
CA ALA A 131 -16.91 9.80 8.10
C ALA A 131 -16.77 8.47 8.84
N LEU A 132 -15.70 7.72 8.55
CA LEU A 132 -15.45 6.44 9.23
C LEU A 132 -15.17 6.62 10.72
N ALA A 133 -14.35 7.61 11.11
CA ALA A 133 -14.04 7.93 12.49
C ALA A 133 -15.26 8.44 13.29
N GLY A 134 -16.26 8.97 12.59
CA GLY A 134 -17.50 9.47 13.16
C GLY A 134 -18.54 8.39 13.47
N LEU A 135 -18.35 7.14 13.04
CA LEU A 135 -19.27 6.04 13.35
C LEU A 135 -19.31 5.77 14.86
N ASP A 136 -20.51 5.72 15.43
CA ASP A 136 -20.72 5.29 16.81
C ASP A 136 -20.75 3.77 16.91
N LEU A 137 -19.58 3.16 17.15
CA LEU A 137 -19.42 1.72 17.18
C LEU A 137 -20.26 1.02 18.28
N GLU A 138 -20.59 1.72 19.36
CA GLU A 138 -21.43 1.19 20.47
C GLU A 138 -22.90 1.13 20.05
N ALA A 139 -23.36 2.09 19.24
CA ALA A 139 -24.73 2.14 18.73
C ALA A 139 -24.96 1.25 17.50
N LEU A 140 -23.90 0.79 16.82
CA LEU A 140 -24.03 -0.04 15.64
C LEU A 140 -24.62 -1.42 15.94
N SER A 141 -25.71 -1.76 15.27
CA SER A 141 -26.35 -3.07 15.31
C SER A 141 -25.93 -3.99 14.17
N SER A 142 -25.53 -3.42 13.03
CA SER A 142 -25.18 -4.15 11.82
C SER A 142 -24.22 -3.39 10.91
N ARG A 143 -23.53 -4.13 10.04
CA ARG A 143 -22.69 -3.54 8.99
C ARG A 143 -23.52 -2.73 7.97
N SER A 144 -24.76 -3.12 7.72
CA SER A 144 -25.68 -2.37 6.84
C SER A 144 -26.07 -1.01 7.43
N GLN A 145 -26.18 -0.91 8.76
CA GLN A 145 -26.36 0.38 9.43
C GLN A 145 -25.11 1.26 9.25
N ALA A 146 -23.90 0.71 9.45
CA ALA A 146 -22.67 1.45 9.22
C ALA A 146 -22.53 1.92 7.76
N ASP A 147 -22.97 1.12 6.76
CA ASP A 147 -23.01 1.54 5.35
C ASP A 147 -23.95 2.74 5.13
N ALA A 148 -25.16 2.69 5.70
CA ALA A 148 -26.10 3.79 5.61
C ALA A 148 -25.60 5.07 6.29
N GLU A 149 -24.98 4.96 7.47
CA GLU A 149 -24.39 6.11 8.17
C GLU A 149 -23.23 6.74 7.38
N LEU A 150 -22.39 5.92 6.72
CA LEU A 150 -21.34 6.44 5.81
C LEU A 150 -21.94 7.13 4.58
N GLU A 151 -23.05 6.63 4.03
CA GLU A 151 -23.75 7.29 2.91
C GLU A 151 -24.31 8.65 3.35
N GLU A 152 -24.95 8.72 4.52
CA GLU A 152 -25.45 9.97 5.11
C GLU A 152 -24.32 10.95 5.43
N ALA A 153 -23.14 10.46 5.80
CA ALA A 153 -21.94 11.27 6.01
C ALA A 153 -21.26 11.73 4.71
N GLY A 154 -21.82 11.41 3.54
CA GLY A 154 -21.37 11.90 2.24
C GLY A 154 -20.47 10.94 1.45
N VAL A 155 -20.25 9.71 1.92
CA VAL A 155 -19.53 8.68 1.16
C VAL A 155 -20.51 8.03 0.18
N SER A 156 -20.74 8.68 -0.97
CA SER A 156 -21.79 8.29 -1.93
C SER A 156 -21.50 7.01 -2.71
N ASP A 157 -20.21 6.69 -2.97
CA ASP A 157 -19.83 5.51 -3.74
C ASP A 157 -19.89 4.23 -2.87
N PRO A 158 -20.77 3.25 -3.20
CA PRO A 158 -20.90 2.02 -2.44
C PRO A 158 -19.64 1.14 -2.47
N THR A 159 -18.81 1.24 -3.52
CA THR A 159 -17.54 0.52 -3.60
C THR A 159 -16.56 1.05 -2.57
N VAL A 160 -16.50 2.38 -2.43
CA VAL A 160 -15.66 3.05 -1.42
C VAL A 160 -16.17 2.72 -0.01
N ARG A 161 -17.49 2.76 0.25
CA ARG A 161 -18.06 2.35 1.54
C ARG A 161 -17.70 0.90 1.88
N GLY A 162 -17.86 -0.02 0.93
CA GLY A 162 -17.48 -1.42 1.09
C GLY A 162 -16.00 -1.59 1.41
N PHE A 163 -15.13 -0.83 0.76
CA PHE A 163 -13.69 -0.80 1.04
C PHE A 163 -13.40 -0.29 2.47
N LEU A 164 -13.98 0.81 2.89
CA LEU A 164 -13.79 1.35 4.25
C LEU A 164 -14.30 0.37 5.31
N LEU A 165 -15.48 -0.21 5.10
CA LEU A 165 -16.12 -1.13 6.03
C LEU A 165 -15.41 -2.49 6.13
N GLN A 166 -14.48 -2.85 5.25
CA GLN A 166 -13.66 -4.04 5.46
C GLN A 166 -12.85 -3.97 6.77
N ASN A 167 -12.61 -2.76 7.29
CA ASN A 167 -11.93 -2.52 8.56
C ASN A 167 -12.85 -2.68 9.79
N LEU A 168 -14.16 -2.78 9.59
CA LEU A 168 -15.13 -2.99 10.66
C LEU A 168 -15.28 -4.49 10.91
N ARG A 169 -15.03 -4.95 12.14
CA ARG A 169 -15.25 -6.34 12.53
C ARG A 169 -16.19 -6.43 13.73
N ARG A 170 -16.84 -7.59 13.88
CA ARG A 170 -17.55 -7.92 15.12
C ARG A 170 -16.57 -8.35 16.19
N SER A 171 -16.84 -7.87 17.42
CA SER A 171 -16.21 -8.32 18.64
C SER A 171 -17.28 -8.82 19.62
N ASP A 172 -16.87 -9.32 20.77
CA ASP A 172 -17.79 -9.77 21.82
C ASP A 172 -18.65 -8.62 22.39
N SER A 173 -18.14 -7.38 22.30
CA SER A 173 -18.80 -6.18 22.82
C SER A 173 -19.56 -5.38 21.73
N GLY A 174 -19.61 -5.83 20.47
CA GLY A 174 -20.26 -5.10 19.38
C GLY A 174 -19.41 -5.02 18.13
N PHE A 175 -19.07 -3.81 17.70
CA PHE A 175 -18.18 -3.56 16.54
C PHE A 175 -16.91 -2.85 16.97
N GLU A 176 -15.82 -3.15 16.27
CA GLU A 176 -14.53 -2.49 16.44
C GLU A 176 -13.81 -2.32 15.09
N PHE A 177 -12.91 -1.36 15.02
CA PHE A 177 -12.04 -1.21 13.85
C PHE A 177 -10.79 -2.10 13.96
N GLN A 178 -10.41 -2.72 12.84
CA GLN A 178 -9.11 -3.39 12.70
C GLN A 178 -7.98 -2.39 12.42
N ALA A 179 -8.31 -1.23 11.83
CA ALA A 179 -7.35 -0.16 11.63
C ALA A 179 -7.46 0.89 12.75
N ASN A 180 -6.36 1.59 13.04
CA ASN A 180 -6.31 2.69 14.02
C ASN A 180 -6.93 3.97 13.43
N VAL A 181 -8.23 3.91 13.14
CA VAL A 181 -8.98 4.95 12.40
C VAL A 181 -8.82 6.34 13.02
N LYS A 182 -8.86 6.45 14.36
CA LYS A 182 -8.75 7.75 15.05
C LYS A 182 -7.38 8.40 14.83
N MET A 183 -6.30 7.62 14.99
CA MET A 183 -4.95 8.11 14.77
C MET A 183 -4.75 8.46 13.29
N LEU A 184 -5.14 7.58 12.36
CA LEU A 184 -5.01 7.83 10.92
C LEU A 184 -5.78 9.07 10.47
N ASN A 185 -6.97 9.33 11.04
CA ASN A 185 -7.74 10.54 10.75
C ASN A 185 -7.04 11.81 11.25
N SER A 186 -6.37 11.75 12.41
CA SER A 186 -5.61 12.89 12.93
C SER A 186 -4.30 13.14 12.18
N ALA A 187 -3.73 12.11 11.53
CA ALA A 187 -2.45 12.14 10.85
C ALA A 187 -2.55 12.36 9.32
N VAL A 188 -3.71 12.82 8.80
CA VAL A 188 -3.91 12.98 7.34
C VAL A 188 -2.86 13.88 6.70
N GLY A 189 -2.40 14.92 7.40
CA GLY A 189 -1.31 15.78 6.94
C GLY A 189 -0.02 15.00 6.69
N ASP A 190 0.37 14.15 7.63
CA ASP A 190 1.57 13.31 7.56
C ASP A 190 1.43 12.22 6.51
N ILE A 191 0.22 11.64 6.36
CA ILE A 191 -0.08 10.65 5.30
C ILE A 191 0.05 11.27 3.91
N ASN A 192 -0.34 12.55 3.75
CA ASN A 192 -0.19 13.27 2.49
C ASN A 192 1.24 13.75 2.23
N ALA A 193 2.07 13.88 3.25
CA ALA A 193 3.47 14.30 3.12
C ALA A 193 4.32 13.21 2.44
N PHE A 194 5.52 13.61 2.02
CA PHE A 194 6.62 12.72 1.68
C PHE A 194 7.89 13.28 2.33
N PRO A 195 8.70 12.44 3.01
CA PRO A 195 9.93 12.89 3.66
C PRO A 195 10.95 13.46 2.66
N ASP A 196 11.82 14.35 3.14
CA ASP A 196 12.87 14.93 2.31
C ASP A 196 14.04 13.94 2.14
N PHE A 197 14.23 13.49 0.92
CA PHE A 197 15.34 12.66 0.48
C PHE A 197 16.25 13.38 -0.54
N THR A 198 16.30 14.70 -0.51
CA THR A 198 17.15 15.48 -1.43
C THR A 198 18.59 14.98 -1.43
N GLY A 199 19.13 14.68 -2.60
CA GLY A 199 20.48 14.14 -2.78
C GLY A 199 20.63 12.64 -2.57
N THR A 200 19.54 11.93 -2.33
CA THR A 200 19.50 10.46 -2.26
C THR A 200 18.81 9.90 -3.52
N ALA A 201 19.25 8.74 -4.00
CA ALA A 201 18.58 8.05 -5.10
C ALA A 201 18.62 6.53 -4.92
N TYR A 202 17.59 5.85 -5.42
CA TYR A 202 17.57 4.42 -5.60
C TYR A 202 17.84 4.08 -7.06
N ASP A 203 19.01 3.53 -7.35
CA ASP A 203 19.47 3.22 -8.71
C ASP A 203 18.99 1.86 -9.25
N GLY A 204 18.19 1.14 -8.48
CA GLY A 204 17.57 -0.11 -8.93
C GLY A 204 16.45 0.10 -9.95
N PRO A 205 15.97 -0.99 -10.58
CA PRO A 205 14.82 -0.94 -11.47
C PRO A 205 13.54 -0.51 -10.74
N VAL A 206 12.76 0.41 -11.33
CA VAL A 206 11.47 0.85 -10.77
C VAL A 206 10.39 0.78 -11.83
N LEU A 207 9.30 0.08 -11.52
CA LEU A 207 8.04 0.18 -12.25
C LEU A 207 7.15 1.23 -11.57
N TRP A 208 6.85 2.31 -12.27
CA TRP A 208 5.93 3.34 -11.82
C TRP A 208 4.60 3.19 -12.55
N MET A 209 3.67 2.44 -11.96
CA MET A 209 2.39 2.06 -12.56
C MET A 209 1.27 2.94 -12.01
N GLY A 210 0.47 3.55 -12.89
CA GLY A 210 -0.68 4.35 -12.50
C GLY A 210 -1.94 4.02 -13.27
N GLY A 211 -3.09 4.41 -12.72
CA GLY A 211 -4.37 4.40 -13.41
C GLY A 211 -4.55 5.65 -14.26
N ALA A 212 -4.94 5.50 -15.53
CA ALA A 212 -5.11 6.64 -16.43
C ALA A 212 -6.27 7.58 -16.06
N LYS A 213 -7.16 7.14 -15.15
CA LYS A 213 -8.26 7.96 -14.57
C LYS A 213 -7.93 8.47 -13.17
N SER A 214 -6.75 8.12 -12.64
CA SER A 214 -6.29 8.56 -11.32
C SER A 214 -5.65 9.94 -11.39
N ASN A 215 -5.71 10.68 -10.27
CA ASN A 215 -5.09 12.00 -10.09
C ASN A 215 -3.79 11.95 -9.26
N TYR A 216 -3.33 10.75 -8.85
CA TYR A 216 -2.16 10.60 -7.98
C TYR A 216 -0.82 10.63 -8.73
N ILE A 217 -0.84 10.40 -10.06
CA ILE A 217 0.32 10.56 -10.93
C ILE A 217 0.00 11.63 -11.96
N LYS A 218 0.74 12.74 -11.90
CA LYS A 218 0.62 13.87 -12.80
C LYS A 218 1.95 14.08 -13.53
N ASP A 219 1.95 14.84 -14.62
CA ASP A 219 3.18 15.14 -15.37
C ASP A 219 4.20 15.95 -14.55
N GLU A 220 3.72 16.81 -13.65
CA GLU A 220 4.56 17.57 -12.72
C GLU A 220 5.32 16.69 -11.70
N HIS A 221 4.91 15.42 -11.54
CA HIS A 221 5.56 14.46 -10.66
C HIS A 221 6.72 13.71 -11.33
N ASP A 222 6.92 13.88 -12.65
CA ASP A 222 7.98 13.18 -13.38
C ASP A 222 9.38 13.60 -12.93
N GLU A 223 9.60 14.89 -12.68
CA GLU A 223 10.89 15.40 -12.20
C GLU A 223 11.23 14.92 -10.77
N PRO A 224 10.37 15.10 -9.76
CA PRO A 224 10.60 14.55 -8.42
C PRO A 224 10.82 13.02 -8.43
N MET A 225 10.02 12.29 -9.24
CA MET A 225 10.16 10.83 -9.34
C MET A 225 11.52 10.44 -9.92
N ARG A 226 11.97 11.09 -11.00
CA ARG A 226 13.27 10.78 -11.61
C ARG A 226 14.47 11.23 -10.80
N ALA A 227 14.31 12.26 -9.97
CA ALA A 227 15.36 12.70 -9.06
C ALA A 227 15.71 11.63 -8.01
N LEU A 228 14.70 10.96 -7.46
CA LEU A 228 14.86 9.91 -6.44
C LEU A 228 14.98 8.50 -7.04
N PHE A 229 14.35 8.27 -8.20
CA PHE A 229 14.26 6.97 -8.88
C PHE A 229 14.62 7.12 -10.36
N PRO A 230 15.91 7.33 -10.71
CA PRO A 230 16.33 7.66 -12.08
C PRO A 230 16.01 6.57 -13.11
N ARG A 231 15.81 5.33 -12.67
CA ARG A 231 15.44 4.20 -13.55
C ARG A 231 13.94 3.88 -13.51
N ALA A 232 13.10 4.82 -13.08
CA ALA A 232 11.66 4.65 -13.10
C ALA A 232 11.11 4.57 -14.54
N HIS A 233 10.36 3.50 -14.80
CA HIS A 233 9.61 3.28 -16.02
C HIS A 233 8.12 3.48 -15.77
N LYS A 234 7.54 4.57 -16.30
CA LYS A 234 6.13 4.93 -16.10
C LYS A 234 5.23 4.14 -17.05
N VAL A 235 4.21 3.49 -16.49
CA VAL A 235 3.16 2.76 -17.23
C VAL A 235 1.80 3.22 -16.73
N MET A 236 0.94 3.73 -17.61
CA MET A 236 -0.42 4.12 -17.28
C MET A 236 -1.42 3.09 -17.78
N VAL A 237 -2.16 2.46 -16.86
CA VAL A 237 -3.16 1.44 -17.18
C VAL A 237 -4.46 2.13 -17.62
N LYS A 238 -4.85 1.90 -18.88
CA LYS A 238 -6.04 2.50 -19.47
C LYS A 238 -7.30 2.10 -18.69
N ASP A 239 -8.19 3.07 -18.49
CA ASP A 239 -9.50 2.90 -17.81
C ASP A 239 -9.43 2.45 -16.34
N ALA A 240 -8.25 2.44 -15.71
CA ALA A 240 -8.08 2.25 -14.28
C ALA A 240 -8.12 3.59 -13.53
N GLY A 241 -8.69 3.57 -12.32
CA GLY A 241 -8.57 4.61 -11.31
C GLY A 241 -7.43 4.32 -10.34
N HIS A 242 -7.63 4.70 -9.07
CA HIS A 242 -6.60 4.59 -8.02
C HIS A 242 -6.25 3.14 -7.61
N TRP A 243 -7.18 2.22 -7.72
CA TRP A 243 -6.98 0.81 -7.33
C TRP A 243 -6.70 -0.07 -8.56
N VAL A 244 -5.57 0.14 -9.24
CA VAL A 244 -5.24 -0.54 -10.51
C VAL A 244 -5.31 -2.06 -10.37
N HIS A 245 -4.75 -2.62 -9.28
CA HIS A 245 -4.77 -4.06 -8.98
C HIS A 245 -6.17 -4.65 -8.80
N SER A 246 -7.15 -3.82 -8.41
CA SER A 246 -8.53 -4.23 -8.18
C SER A 246 -9.46 -3.93 -9.35
N GLU A 247 -9.28 -2.79 -10.00
CA GLU A 247 -10.12 -2.33 -11.11
C GLU A 247 -9.75 -3.00 -12.45
N LYS A 248 -8.46 -3.31 -12.63
CA LYS A 248 -7.89 -3.90 -13.86
C LYS A 248 -6.89 -5.01 -13.53
N PRO A 249 -7.36 -6.11 -12.87
CA PRO A 249 -6.47 -7.15 -12.35
C PRO A 249 -5.69 -7.87 -13.44
N GLU A 250 -6.23 -8.06 -14.63
CA GLU A 250 -5.55 -8.73 -15.73
C GLU A 250 -4.42 -7.87 -16.31
N GLU A 251 -4.68 -6.59 -16.56
CA GLU A 251 -3.70 -5.62 -17.05
C GLU A 251 -2.61 -5.37 -16.00
N PHE A 252 -3.00 -5.23 -14.73
CA PHE A 252 -2.08 -5.12 -13.61
C PHE A 252 -1.10 -6.30 -13.57
N LEU A 253 -1.63 -7.53 -13.62
CA LEU A 253 -0.82 -8.75 -13.61
C LEU A 253 0.06 -8.88 -14.84
N ALA A 254 -0.42 -8.51 -16.02
CA ALA A 254 0.38 -8.55 -17.25
C ALA A 254 1.59 -7.62 -17.15
N VAL A 255 1.39 -6.38 -16.69
CA VAL A 255 2.46 -5.40 -16.50
C VAL A 255 3.43 -5.86 -15.40
N LEU A 256 2.90 -6.30 -14.25
CA LEU A 256 3.70 -6.78 -13.12
C LEU A 256 4.58 -7.97 -13.53
N ARG A 257 4.02 -9.00 -14.16
CA ARG A 257 4.79 -10.18 -14.62
C ARG A 257 5.85 -9.81 -15.65
N GLY A 258 5.53 -8.91 -16.58
CA GLY A 258 6.49 -8.43 -17.56
C GLY A 258 7.70 -7.77 -16.90
N PHE A 259 7.46 -6.94 -15.87
CA PHE A 259 8.52 -6.28 -15.13
C PHE A 259 9.32 -7.26 -14.25
N LEU A 260 8.65 -8.16 -13.52
CA LEU A 260 9.31 -9.16 -12.68
C LEU A 260 10.26 -10.06 -13.48
N LYS A 261 9.86 -10.50 -14.68
CA LYS A 261 10.72 -11.32 -15.55
C LYS A 261 11.97 -10.55 -16.00
N GLN A 262 11.84 -9.28 -16.36
CA GLN A 262 12.98 -8.44 -16.76
C GLN A 262 13.99 -8.19 -15.63
N THR A 263 13.56 -8.27 -14.38
CA THR A 263 14.42 -8.04 -13.20
C THR A 263 15.07 -9.31 -12.69
N ALA A 264 14.48 -10.48 -12.95
CA ALA A 264 15.06 -11.78 -12.56
C ALA A 264 16.26 -12.20 -13.43
N ASP A 265 16.39 -11.65 -14.64
CA ASP A 265 17.46 -11.97 -15.61
C ASP A 265 18.73 -11.12 -15.42
N LYS A 266 18.82 -10.32 -14.35
CA LYS A 266 19.95 -9.41 -14.07
C LYS A 266 20.66 -9.75 -12.76
#